data_084ab5976ed576ba0efe3ba9818f92c7
#
_entry.id   084ab5976ed576ba0efe3ba9818f92c7
#
_cell.length_a   1.000
_cell.length_b   1.000
_cell.length_c   1.000
_cell.angle_alpha   90.00
_cell.angle_beta   90.00
_cell.angle_gamma   90.00
#
_symmetry.space_group_name_H-M   'P 1'
#
loop_
_entity.id
_entity.type
_entity.pdbx_description
1 polymer ?
#
loop_
_entity_poly.entity_id
_entity_poly.type
_entity_poly.pdbx_seq_one_letter_code
_entity_poly.pdbx_strand_id
1 'polypeptide(L)'
;MKIKKLDTRAIIPTYGTKYSAGADIYALLEEDVIIKPGETFLVKTGISFEIPNGYVGLVYARSGLASKSGIAPANKVGVIDSDYRGELMVPLYNHSDKDFKLEHGLRIAQLVITPYIQVEFEEVEELDSTERGHGGFGSTGLK
;
A
#
# COMPACT_ATOMS: atom_id res chain seq x y z
N MET A 1 17.60 1.34 5.85
CA MET A 1 16.54 0.36 6.21
C MET A 1 17.00 -1.01 5.78
N LYS A 2 16.93 -2.01 6.67
CA LYS A 2 17.32 -3.38 6.31
C LYS A 2 16.15 -4.08 5.60
N ILE A 3 16.47 -4.96 4.67
CA ILE A 3 15.54 -5.79 3.92
C ILE A 3 16.07 -7.21 3.86
N LYS A 4 15.19 -8.19 4.00
CA LYS A 4 15.52 -9.61 3.88
C LYS A 4 14.70 -10.22 2.74
N LYS A 5 15.38 -10.92 1.84
CA LYS A 5 14.72 -11.80 0.87
C LYS A 5 14.36 -13.11 1.56
N LEU A 6 13.11 -13.51 1.47
CA LEU A 6 12.57 -14.78 1.97
C LEU A 6 12.61 -15.87 0.88
N ASP A 7 12.72 -15.43 -0.38
CA ASP A 7 12.87 -16.27 -1.57
C ASP A 7 13.98 -15.68 -2.45
N THR A 8 14.82 -16.50 -3.05
CA THR A 8 15.93 -16.05 -3.92
C THR A 8 15.43 -15.29 -5.15
N ARG A 9 14.25 -15.59 -5.66
CA ARG A 9 13.59 -14.93 -6.80
C ARG A 9 12.96 -13.58 -6.45
N ALA A 10 12.79 -13.28 -5.15
CA ALA A 10 12.23 -12.00 -4.73
C ALA A 10 13.06 -10.82 -5.26
N ILE A 11 12.38 -9.76 -5.67
CA ILE A 11 12.99 -8.55 -6.20
C ILE A 11 12.96 -7.48 -5.12
N ILE A 12 14.12 -6.90 -4.81
CA ILE A 12 14.22 -5.77 -3.87
C ILE A 12 13.53 -4.55 -4.48
N PRO A 13 12.71 -3.81 -3.73
CA PRO A 13 12.04 -2.61 -4.22
C PRO A 13 12.99 -1.60 -4.84
N THR A 14 12.57 -0.98 -5.94
CA THR A 14 13.40 -0.01 -6.68
C THR A 14 12.68 1.31 -6.87
N TYR A 15 13.44 2.41 -6.83
CA TYR A 15 12.94 3.72 -7.19
C TYR A 15 13.02 3.93 -8.70
N GLY A 16 11.96 4.40 -9.31
CA GLY A 16 11.92 4.67 -10.75
C GLY A 16 12.85 5.80 -11.19
N THR A 17 13.06 6.80 -10.31
CA THR A 17 13.98 7.93 -10.54
C THR A 17 14.67 8.32 -9.22
N LYS A 18 15.72 9.16 -9.31
CA LYS A 18 16.43 9.69 -8.12
C LYS A 18 15.50 10.38 -7.10
N TYR A 19 14.40 10.95 -7.56
CA TYR A 19 13.47 11.75 -6.74
C TYR A 19 12.11 11.06 -6.54
N SER A 20 11.97 9.80 -6.91
CA SER A 20 10.75 9.04 -6.61
C SER A 20 10.58 8.87 -5.11
N ALA A 21 9.39 9.17 -4.59
CA ALA A 21 9.04 8.93 -3.18
C ALA A 21 8.66 7.47 -2.93
N GLY A 22 8.02 6.81 -3.91
CA GLY A 22 7.59 5.41 -3.84
C GLY A 22 8.59 4.46 -4.48
N ALA A 23 8.95 3.40 -3.77
CA ALA A 23 9.71 2.28 -4.31
C ALA A 23 8.76 1.23 -4.87
N ASP A 24 8.94 0.79 -6.10
CA ASP A 24 8.12 -0.25 -6.75
C ASP A 24 8.26 -1.59 -6.01
N ILE A 25 7.13 -2.24 -5.75
CA ILE A 25 6.99 -3.57 -5.14
C ILE A 25 6.64 -4.55 -6.25
N TYR A 26 7.25 -5.73 -6.21
CA TYR A 26 7.17 -6.74 -7.26
C TYR A 26 6.44 -8.00 -6.79
N ALA A 27 5.64 -8.59 -7.66
CA ALA A 27 4.99 -9.86 -7.42
C ALA A 27 6.00 -11.02 -7.41
N LEU A 28 5.88 -11.91 -6.42
CA LEU A 28 6.55 -13.20 -6.38
C LEU A 28 5.51 -14.31 -6.63
N LEU A 29 5.61 -14.97 -7.77
CA LEU A 29 4.68 -16.04 -8.16
C LEU A 29 5.43 -17.28 -8.62
N GLU A 30 4.84 -18.45 -8.45
CA GLU A 30 5.31 -19.72 -9.04
C GLU A 30 4.82 -19.84 -10.48
N GLU A 31 3.58 -19.45 -10.73
CA GLU A 31 2.92 -19.46 -12.04
C GLU A 31 2.06 -18.21 -12.20
N ASP A 32 1.68 -17.90 -13.43
CA ASP A 32 0.80 -16.76 -13.73
C ASP A 32 -0.57 -16.95 -13.09
N VAL A 33 -1.13 -15.88 -12.56
CA VAL A 33 -2.44 -15.86 -11.89
C VAL A 33 -3.40 -14.97 -12.66
N ILE A 34 -4.63 -15.42 -12.85
CA ILE A 34 -5.72 -14.60 -13.38
C ILE A 34 -6.56 -14.07 -12.22
N ILE A 35 -6.64 -12.75 -12.10
CA ILE A 35 -7.54 -12.07 -11.15
C ILE A 35 -8.77 -11.62 -11.93
N LYS A 36 -9.91 -12.27 -11.70
CA LYS A 36 -11.17 -11.94 -12.37
C LYS A 36 -11.76 -10.63 -11.85
N PRO A 37 -12.68 -10.01 -12.61
CA PRO A 37 -13.44 -8.85 -12.14
C PRO A 37 -14.06 -9.08 -10.75
N GLY A 38 -13.85 -8.14 -9.83
CA GLY A 38 -14.36 -8.21 -8.47
C GLY A 38 -13.61 -9.15 -7.51
N GLU A 39 -12.57 -9.83 -7.98
CA GLU A 39 -11.76 -10.72 -7.14
C GLU A 39 -10.59 -9.99 -6.46
N THR A 40 -10.22 -10.50 -5.29
CA THR A 40 -8.99 -10.13 -4.58
C THR A 40 -8.03 -11.30 -4.56
N PHE A 41 -6.77 -11.05 -4.90
CA PHE A 41 -5.68 -12.02 -4.77
C PHE A 41 -4.58 -11.47 -3.88
N LEU A 42 -4.19 -12.24 -2.85
CA LEU A 42 -3.10 -11.86 -1.93
C LEU A 42 -1.75 -12.23 -2.55
N VAL A 43 -1.05 -11.22 -3.07
CA VAL A 43 0.23 -11.38 -3.77
C VAL A 43 1.37 -11.40 -2.77
N LYS A 44 2.19 -12.44 -2.82
CA LYS A 44 3.47 -12.52 -2.11
C LYS A 44 4.51 -11.65 -2.82
N THR A 45 5.47 -11.14 -2.05
CA THR A 45 6.61 -10.37 -2.59
C THR A 45 7.96 -11.01 -2.28
N GLY A 46 7.98 -11.98 -1.35
CA GLY A 46 9.18 -12.67 -0.91
C GLY A 46 10.16 -11.80 -0.12
N ILE A 47 9.70 -10.66 0.42
CA ILE A 47 10.56 -9.74 1.17
C ILE A 47 9.96 -9.39 2.53
N SER A 48 10.82 -9.10 3.49
CA SER A 48 10.48 -8.50 4.78
C SER A 48 11.41 -7.33 5.10
N PHE A 49 10.95 -6.42 5.95
CA PHE A 49 11.67 -5.18 6.28
C PHE A 49 11.93 -5.03 7.77
N GLU A 50 12.98 -4.26 8.08
CA GLU A 50 13.19 -3.67 9.39
C GLU A 50 13.07 -2.15 9.21
N ILE A 51 11.84 -1.65 9.34
CA ILE A 51 11.55 -0.22 9.27
C ILE A 51 12.05 0.42 10.59
N PRO A 52 12.78 1.56 10.55
CA PRO A 52 13.22 2.23 11.76
C PRO A 52 12.04 2.72 12.61
N ASN A 53 12.20 2.72 13.94
CA ASN A 53 11.22 3.31 14.85
C ASN A 53 10.95 4.78 14.50
N GLY A 54 9.70 5.21 14.61
CA GLY A 54 9.25 6.54 14.22
C GLY A 54 8.92 6.68 12.72
N TYR A 55 9.05 5.58 11.96
CA TYR A 55 8.65 5.52 10.54
C TYR A 55 7.66 4.39 10.30
N VAL A 56 6.81 4.59 9.31
CA VAL A 56 5.83 3.63 8.83
C VAL A 56 6.04 3.37 7.34
N GLY A 57 5.81 2.15 6.89
CA GLY A 57 5.73 1.81 5.48
C GLY A 57 4.29 1.91 4.99
N LEU A 58 4.05 2.72 3.97
CA LEU A 58 2.74 2.88 3.36
C LEU A 58 2.76 2.28 1.95
N VAL A 59 1.89 1.31 1.70
CA VAL A 59 1.79 0.62 0.42
C VAL A 59 0.61 1.19 -0.37
N TYR A 60 0.93 1.84 -1.47
CA TYR A 60 -0.03 2.51 -2.36
C TYR A 60 -0.18 1.79 -3.70
N ALA A 61 -1.28 2.05 -4.36
CA ALA A 61 -1.46 1.68 -5.76
C ALA A 61 -0.43 2.37 -6.67
N ARG A 62 -0.07 1.72 -7.77
CA ARG A 62 0.64 2.37 -8.87
C ARG A 62 -0.38 3.01 -9.81
N SER A 63 -0.18 4.29 -10.12
CA SER A 63 -1.12 5.08 -10.94
C SER A 63 -1.44 4.42 -12.30
N GLY A 64 -0.41 3.93 -13.00
CA GLY A 64 -0.60 3.28 -14.30
C GLY A 64 -1.38 1.97 -14.22
N LEU A 65 -1.12 1.15 -13.19
CA LEU A 65 -1.82 -0.12 -13.01
C LEU A 65 -3.30 0.11 -12.61
N ALA A 66 -3.54 1.06 -11.70
CA ALA A 66 -4.88 1.41 -11.26
C ALA A 66 -5.71 2.05 -12.38
N SER A 67 -5.15 3.04 -13.11
CA SER A 67 -5.91 3.79 -14.12
C SER A 67 -6.13 3.05 -15.42
N LYS A 68 -5.18 2.19 -15.85
CA LYS A 68 -5.26 1.48 -17.14
C LYS A 68 -5.86 0.09 -17.02
N SER A 69 -5.59 -0.61 -15.91
CA SER A 69 -5.98 -2.00 -15.72
C SER A 69 -7.01 -2.19 -14.60
N GLY A 70 -7.36 -1.14 -13.84
CA GLY A 70 -8.29 -1.24 -12.73
C GLY A 70 -7.77 -2.08 -11.56
N ILE A 71 -6.45 -2.27 -11.45
CA ILE A 71 -5.85 -3.09 -10.39
C ILE A 71 -5.24 -2.20 -9.31
N ALA A 72 -5.65 -2.41 -8.08
CA ALA A 72 -5.16 -1.64 -6.94
C ALA A 72 -5.19 -2.49 -5.65
N PRO A 73 -4.43 -2.11 -4.60
CA PRO A 73 -4.55 -2.76 -3.30
C PRO A 73 -5.98 -2.66 -2.74
N ALA A 74 -6.55 -3.80 -2.32
CA ALA A 74 -7.91 -3.88 -1.79
C ALA A 74 -8.10 -3.06 -0.51
N ASN A 75 -7.07 -2.95 0.31
CA ASN A 75 -7.04 -2.15 1.54
C ASN A 75 -6.79 -0.66 1.32
N LYS A 76 -6.74 -0.18 0.07
CA LYS A 76 -6.46 1.19 -0.37
C LYS A 76 -5.04 1.65 -0.03
N VAL A 77 -4.65 1.63 1.26
CA VAL A 77 -3.30 1.87 1.75
C VAL A 77 -2.95 0.78 2.76
N GLY A 78 -1.91 0.01 2.47
CA GLY A 78 -1.34 -0.92 3.44
C GLY A 78 -0.48 -0.15 4.44
N VAL A 79 -0.66 -0.41 5.73
CA VAL A 79 0.16 0.18 6.80
C VAL A 79 1.07 -0.90 7.34
N ILE A 80 2.38 -0.68 7.25
CA ILE A 80 3.42 -1.60 7.72
C ILE A 80 4.12 -0.98 8.92
N ASP A 81 3.88 -1.51 10.08
CA ASP A 81 4.45 -1.05 11.34
C ASP A 81 5.96 -1.31 11.42
N SER A 82 6.67 -0.50 12.20
CA SER A 82 8.13 -0.62 12.35
C SER A 82 8.57 -1.93 13.01
N ASP A 83 7.71 -2.57 13.80
CA ASP A 83 7.95 -3.85 14.49
C ASP A 83 7.46 -5.08 13.69
N TYR A 84 6.81 -4.90 12.53
CA TYR A 84 6.42 -6.01 11.67
C TYR A 84 7.64 -6.65 11.02
N ARG A 85 7.75 -7.98 11.11
CA ARG A 85 8.86 -8.78 10.55
C ARG A 85 8.38 -9.86 9.58
N GLY A 86 7.07 -9.94 9.34
CA GLY A 86 6.51 -10.87 8.37
C GLY A 86 6.81 -10.50 6.92
N GLU A 87 6.39 -11.35 6.01
CA GLU A 87 6.46 -11.08 4.57
C GLU A 87 5.52 -9.91 4.21
N LEU A 88 6.03 -8.96 3.43
CA LEU A 88 5.17 -7.99 2.77
C LEU A 88 4.31 -8.70 1.73
N MET A 89 3.01 -8.66 1.91
CA MET A 89 2.03 -9.16 0.94
C MET A 89 1.08 -8.04 0.55
N VAL A 90 0.63 -8.05 -0.72
CA VAL A 90 -0.26 -7.03 -1.26
C VAL A 90 -1.56 -7.68 -1.74
N PRO A 91 -2.70 -7.40 -1.10
CA PRO A 91 -4.00 -7.84 -1.59
C PRO A 91 -4.40 -6.99 -2.80
N LEU A 92 -4.28 -7.53 -4.02
CA LEU A 92 -4.70 -6.84 -5.24
C LEU A 92 -6.16 -7.15 -5.55
N TYR A 93 -6.95 -6.10 -5.78
CA TYR A 93 -8.34 -6.17 -6.20
C TYR A 93 -8.48 -5.73 -7.65
N ASN A 94 -9.28 -6.45 -8.42
CA ASN A 94 -9.61 -6.11 -9.80
C ASN A 94 -10.93 -5.32 -9.85
N HIS A 95 -10.82 -4.00 -10.04
CA HIS A 95 -11.95 -3.07 -10.20
C HIS A 95 -12.49 -3.02 -11.63
N SER A 96 -11.80 -3.65 -12.61
CA SER A 96 -12.20 -3.62 -14.00
C SER A 96 -13.27 -4.68 -14.33
N ASP A 97 -13.78 -4.66 -15.54
CA ASP A 97 -14.70 -5.64 -16.12
C ASP A 97 -14.00 -6.76 -16.91
N LYS A 98 -12.66 -6.83 -16.83
CA LYS A 98 -11.82 -7.78 -17.59
C LYS A 98 -10.93 -8.57 -16.67
N ASP A 99 -10.61 -9.80 -17.09
CA ASP A 99 -9.58 -10.59 -16.43
C ASP A 99 -8.23 -9.88 -16.48
N PHE A 100 -7.51 -9.92 -15.36
CA PHE A 100 -6.15 -9.38 -15.27
C PHE A 100 -5.15 -10.51 -15.06
N LYS A 101 -4.19 -10.62 -15.97
CA LYS A 101 -3.09 -11.58 -15.86
C LYS A 101 -1.98 -10.98 -15.01
N LEU A 102 -1.73 -11.58 -13.85
CA LEU A 102 -0.63 -11.25 -12.96
C LEU A 102 0.54 -12.21 -13.21
N GLU A 103 1.70 -11.66 -13.55
CA GLU A 103 2.93 -12.40 -13.84
C GLU A 103 4.00 -12.15 -12.77
N HIS A 104 4.91 -13.12 -12.59
CA HIS A 104 6.06 -12.96 -11.71
C HIS A 104 6.90 -11.73 -12.10
N GLY A 105 7.35 -10.96 -11.12
CA GLY A 105 8.15 -9.75 -11.34
C GLY A 105 7.37 -8.53 -11.81
N LEU A 106 6.03 -8.62 -11.96
CA LEU A 106 5.22 -7.43 -12.25
C LEU A 106 5.27 -6.45 -11.08
N ARG A 107 5.40 -5.15 -11.38
CA ARG A 107 5.31 -4.08 -10.37
C ARG A 107 3.86 -3.84 -9.98
N ILE A 108 3.48 -4.26 -8.77
CA ILE A 108 2.09 -4.35 -8.29
C ILE A 108 1.65 -3.20 -7.39
N ALA A 109 2.57 -2.59 -6.70
CA ALA A 109 2.33 -1.52 -5.74
C ALA A 109 3.58 -0.64 -5.61
N GLN A 110 3.52 0.39 -4.77
CA GLN A 110 4.68 1.19 -4.39
C GLN A 110 4.70 1.41 -2.87
N LEU A 111 5.89 1.34 -2.28
CA LEU A 111 6.15 1.55 -0.86
C LEU A 111 6.71 2.95 -0.63
N VAL A 112 6.10 3.70 0.27
CA VAL A 112 6.59 4.98 0.78
C VAL A 112 6.95 4.83 2.25
N ILE A 113 8.14 5.26 2.65
CA ILE A 113 8.54 5.33 4.05
C ILE A 113 8.40 6.77 4.51
N THR A 114 7.62 6.99 5.56
CA THR A 114 7.35 8.32 6.10
C THR A 114 7.39 8.33 7.63
N PRO A 115 7.81 9.42 8.28
CA PRO A 115 7.68 9.55 9.73
C PRO A 115 6.20 9.59 10.13
N TYR A 116 5.91 9.13 11.35
CA TYR A 116 4.58 9.24 11.94
C TYR A 116 4.67 9.70 13.39
N ILE A 117 3.55 10.19 13.90
CA ILE A 117 3.39 10.56 15.30
C ILE A 117 2.40 9.56 15.91
N GLN A 118 2.82 8.91 16.99
CA GLN A 118 1.93 8.12 17.84
C GLN A 118 1.46 9.01 18.98
N VAL A 119 0.14 9.16 19.11
CA VAL A 119 -0.48 9.99 20.14
C VAL A 119 -1.11 9.10 21.22
N GLU A 120 -1.16 9.61 22.44
CA GLU A 120 -2.00 9.06 23.49
C GLU A 120 -3.41 9.64 23.36
N PHE A 121 -4.42 8.78 23.43
CA PHE A 121 -5.83 9.20 23.41
C PHE A 121 -6.30 9.44 24.82
N GLU A 122 -6.83 10.65 25.08
CA GLU A 122 -7.48 11.03 26.32
C GLU A 122 -8.99 11.12 26.08
N GLU A 123 -9.77 10.34 26.84
CA GLU A 123 -11.22 10.42 26.80
C GLU A 123 -11.69 11.64 27.57
N VAL A 124 -12.44 12.51 26.92
CA VAL A 124 -13.04 13.71 27.50
C VAL A 124 -14.54 13.75 27.22
N GLU A 125 -15.30 14.43 28.09
CA GLU A 125 -16.75 14.57 27.90
C GLU A 125 -17.08 15.56 26.75
N GLU A 126 -16.27 16.61 26.57
CA GLU A 126 -16.47 17.64 25.56
C GLU A 126 -15.13 18.01 24.89
N LEU A 127 -15.17 18.29 23.59
CA LEU A 127 -14.05 18.84 22.83
C LEU A 127 -14.19 20.36 22.74
N ASP A 128 -13.05 21.04 22.60
CA ASP A 128 -13.01 22.48 22.36
C ASP A 128 -13.81 22.87 21.10
N SER A 129 -14.55 23.98 21.19
CA SER A 129 -15.30 24.52 20.06
C SER A 129 -14.38 25.12 19.00
N THR A 130 -14.76 24.97 17.73
CA THR A 130 -14.05 25.57 16.60
C THR A 130 -15.05 26.26 15.67
N GLU A 131 -14.59 27.19 14.82
CA GLU A 131 -15.41 27.86 13.80
C GLU A 131 -16.08 26.84 12.87
N ARG A 132 -15.40 25.74 12.53
CA ARG A 132 -15.94 24.67 11.69
C ARG A 132 -16.99 23.82 12.43
N GLY A 133 -16.85 23.62 13.73
CA GLY A 133 -17.71 22.77 14.56
C GLY A 133 -17.90 21.39 13.97
N HIS A 134 -19.15 20.97 13.82
CA HIS A 134 -19.55 19.67 13.24
C HIS A 134 -19.63 19.67 11.70
N GLY A 135 -19.26 20.74 11.01
CA GLY A 135 -19.34 20.86 9.57
C GLY A 135 -18.44 19.84 8.84
N GLY A 136 -19.05 18.98 8.02
CA GLY A 136 -18.38 17.96 7.23
C GLY A 136 -19.23 17.53 6.04
N PHE A 137 -18.79 16.49 5.29
CA PHE A 137 -19.53 15.87 4.20
C PHE A 137 -20.10 16.84 3.15
N GLY A 138 -19.33 17.87 2.79
CA GLY A 138 -19.74 18.86 1.80
C GLY A 138 -20.44 20.10 2.40
N SER A 139 -20.34 20.34 3.72
CA SER A 139 -20.91 21.53 4.37
C SER A 139 -20.39 22.86 3.81
N THR A 140 -19.23 22.86 3.12
CA THR A 140 -18.64 24.03 2.44
C THR A 140 -19.11 24.19 0.98
N GLY A 141 -20.01 23.32 0.49
CA GLY A 141 -20.51 23.33 -0.87
C GLY A 141 -19.59 22.66 -1.88
N LEU A 142 -20.08 22.50 -3.11
CA LEU A 142 -19.31 21.93 -4.24
C LEU A 142 -18.70 23.02 -5.15
N LYS A 143 -19.01 24.30 -4.89
CA LYS A 143 -18.49 25.48 -5.62
C LYS A 143 -18.29 26.64 -4.65
#